data_60132b8b26235a422e056ac42c4838fa
#
_entry.id   60132b8b26235a422e056ac42c4838fa
#
_cell.length_a   1.000
_cell.length_b   1.000
_cell.length_c   1.000
_cell.angle_alpha   90.00
_cell.angle_beta   90.00
_cell.angle_gamma   90.00
#
_symmetry.space_group_name_H-M   'P 1'
#
loop_
_entity.id
_entity.type
_entity.pdbx_description
1 polymer ?
#
loop_
_entity_poly.entity_id
_entity_poly.type
_entity_poly.pdbx_seq_one_letter_code
_entity_poly.pdbx_strand_id
1 'polypeptide(L)'
;MARPPLPIGTHGQIRLYRLAQRRWRARTKFRDHDGVVREVERTGTSRADAEQRLKLALRDRGRATAAGEITGDTKVAALGTLWLAEIDRAVAQGKRSPTTAHQYRYRFDRHVEGGLGQLRIRELTVSRLDRLVAEVQDRYGTAAAKTTRTVLSGMVGLAVRHDALDRNPVREVGRIESDQSAAKALTLDQARDLRSKIASSQRAKDWDLVDLTDFMLATGLRIGEASAVTWDALDLDARTVEVRGTVVRVKGAGLVLKWRTKSRSGFRTLELPRWMVESLKARQVRVTPNEWGVVFTAPLGGLRDPSNTQADLRVIFAAADYPWVTSHVYRKTVATLMDKAGLSARAAADQLGHAKVSMTQDNYFGRKVAKTGAAEVLEGIIAAPKKPRKDGGKGGA
;
A
#
# COMPACT_ATOMS: atom_id res chain seq x y z
N MET A 1 -6.95 -53.65 -12.39
CA MET A 1 -6.74 -52.23 -12.05
C MET A 1 -6.53 -51.42 -13.34
N ALA A 2 -7.26 -50.32 -13.52
CA ALA A 2 -7.08 -49.43 -14.68
C ALA A 2 -5.71 -48.76 -14.61
N ARG A 3 -5.01 -48.68 -15.76
CA ARG A 3 -3.71 -48.00 -15.84
C ARG A 3 -3.91 -46.49 -15.53
N PRO A 4 -3.08 -45.89 -14.66
CA PRO A 4 -3.20 -44.48 -14.35
C PRO A 4 -3.07 -43.65 -15.63
N PRO A 5 -3.83 -42.52 -15.74
CA PRO A 5 -3.75 -41.64 -16.90
C PRO A 5 -2.37 -41.01 -17.01
N LEU A 6 -1.93 -40.75 -18.25
CA LEU A 6 -0.67 -39.99 -18.48
C LEU A 6 -0.73 -38.65 -17.75
N PRO A 7 0.38 -38.17 -17.13
CA PRO A 7 0.46 -36.80 -16.63
C PRO A 7 0.18 -35.79 -17.75
N ILE A 8 -0.45 -34.66 -17.42
CA ILE A 8 -0.74 -33.57 -18.38
C ILE A 8 0.58 -33.05 -18.97
N GLY A 9 0.60 -32.75 -20.26
CA GLY A 9 1.78 -32.28 -20.99
C GLY A 9 2.85 -33.34 -21.24
N THR A 10 2.54 -34.61 -21.04
CA THR A 10 3.46 -35.72 -21.27
C THR A 10 2.95 -36.69 -22.34
N HIS A 11 3.87 -37.48 -22.86
CA HIS A 11 3.56 -38.53 -23.84
C HIS A 11 3.85 -39.90 -23.31
N GLY A 12 3.15 -40.88 -23.87
CA GLY A 12 3.41 -42.30 -23.64
C GLY A 12 4.60 -42.83 -24.45
N GLN A 13 4.74 -44.13 -24.48
CA GLN A 13 5.79 -44.79 -25.25
C GLN A 13 5.67 -44.48 -26.76
N ILE A 14 6.78 -44.11 -27.40
CA ILE A 14 6.88 -43.90 -28.84
C ILE A 14 6.91 -45.26 -29.52
N ARG A 15 6.02 -45.50 -30.46
CA ARG A 15 5.96 -46.70 -31.29
C ARG A 15 6.40 -46.36 -32.70
N LEU A 16 7.23 -47.22 -33.32
CA LEU A 16 7.83 -47.04 -34.62
C LEU A 16 7.35 -48.11 -35.58
N TYR A 17 6.86 -47.71 -36.71
CA TYR A 17 6.30 -48.61 -37.75
C TYR A 17 6.99 -48.34 -39.08
N ARG A 18 7.38 -49.41 -39.79
CA ARG A 18 7.86 -49.35 -41.16
C ARG A 18 6.65 -49.34 -42.11
N LEU A 19 6.47 -48.33 -42.88
CA LEU A 19 5.35 -48.22 -43.83
C LEU A 19 5.74 -48.70 -45.25
N ALA A 20 6.98 -48.44 -45.67
CA ALA A 20 7.53 -48.82 -46.97
C ALA A 20 9.07 -48.73 -46.94
N GLN A 21 9.75 -49.09 -48.05
CA GLN A 21 11.18 -48.84 -48.19
C GLN A 21 11.43 -47.31 -48.08
N ARG A 22 12.32 -46.91 -47.12
CA ARG A 22 12.62 -45.49 -46.76
C ARG A 22 11.42 -44.69 -46.25
N ARG A 23 10.39 -45.34 -45.69
CA ARG A 23 9.26 -44.65 -45.06
C ARG A 23 8.90 -45.27 -43.71
N TRP A 24 9.14 -44.48 -42.63
CA TRP A 24 8.85 -44.89 -41.27
C TRP A 24 7.85 -43.90 -40.64
N ARG A 25 7.05 -44.41 -39.69
CA ARG A 25 6.13 -43.64 -38.88
C ARG A 25 6.44 -43.81 -37.40
N ALA A 26 6.61 -42.73 -36.69
CA ALA A 26 6.65 -42.69 -35.25
C ALA A 26 5.31 -42.15 -34.72
N ARG A 27 4.78 -42.79 -33.68
CA ARG A 27 3.46 -42.50 -33.12
C ARG A 27 3.47 -42.65 -31.61
N THR A 28 2.77 -41.74 -30.88
CA THR A 28 2.54 -41.80 -29.45
C THR A 28 1.23 -41.12 -29.05
N LYS A 29 0.74 -41.43 -27.85
CA LYS A 29 -0.35 -40.70 -27.23
C LYS A 29 0.23 -39.58 -26.38
N PHE A 30 -0.29 -38.36 -26.52
CA PHE A 30 0.07 -37.19 -25.75
C PHE A 30 -1.16 -36.68 -25.00
N ARG A 31 -1.04 -36.42 -23.71
CA ARG A 31 -2.12 -35.79 -22.93
C ARG A 31 -1.92 -34.28 -22.95
N ASP A 32 -2.79 -33.59 -23.68
CA ASP A 32 -2.79 -32.15 -23.78
C ASP A 32 -3.18 -31.49 -22.45
N HIS A 33 -2.94 -30.17 -22.34
CA HIS A 33 -3.23 -29.41 -21.12
C HIS A 33 -4.74 -29.29 -20.82
N ASP A 34 -5.61 -29.56 -21.81
CA ASP A 34 -7.06 -29.69 -21.61
C ASP A 34 -7.48 -31.04 -20.99
N GLY A 35 -6.49 -31.88 -20.66
CA GLY A 35 -6.70 -33.22 -20.07
C GLY A 35 -7.05 -34.29 -21.09
N VAL A 36 -7.24 -33.93 -22.37
CA VAL A 36 -7.62 -34.90 -23.44
C VAL A 36 -6.37 -35.57 -23.99
N VAL A 37 -6.46 -36.92 -24.15
CA VAL A 37 -5.37 -37.70 -24.76
C VAL A 37 -5.56 -37.74 -26.26
N ARG A 38 -4.59 -37.18 -26.99
CA ARG A 38 -4.57 -37.18 -28.47
C ARG A 38 -3.41 -37.97 -28.98
N GLU A 39 -3.61 -38.53 -30.16
CA GLU A 39 -2.55 -39.23 -30.86
C GLU A 39 -1.71 -38.25 -31.69
N VAL A 40 -0.39 -38.40 -31.60
CA VAL A 40 0.57 -37.58 -32.36
C VAL A 40 1.46 -38.52 -33.16
N GLU A 41 1.56 -38.28 -34.45
CA GLU A 41 2.42 -39.06 -35.35
C GLU A 41 3.27 -38.17 -36.27
N ARG A 42 4.41 -38.73 -36.66
CA ARG A 42 5.29 -38.11 -37.70
C ARG A 42 5.89 -39.21 -38.54
N THR A 43 6.10 -38.91 -39.82
CA THR A 43 6.77 -39.78 -40.78
C THR A 43 8.18 -39.30 -41.06
N GLY A 44 9.08 -40.21 -41.41
CA GLY A 44 10.46 -39.91 -41.76
C GLY A 44 11.03 -40.94 -42.72
N THR A 45 12.20 -40.63 -43.29
CA THR A 45 12.90 -41.47 -44.27
C THR A 45 13.63 -42.67 -43.62
N SER A 46 13.91 -42.55 -42.35
CA SER A 46 14.48 -43.62 -41.49
C SER A 46 13.74 -43.72 -40.15
N ARG A 47 14.01 -44.79 -39.42
CA ARG A 47 13.51 -44.97 -38.05
C ARG A 47 13.89 -43.84 -37.13
N ALA A 48 15.17 -43.44 -37.19
CA ALA A 48 15.70 -42.36 -36.36
C ALA A 48 15.11 -40.99 -36.79
N ASP A 49 14.96 -40.73 -38.08
CA ASP A 49 14.37 -39.49 -38.58
C ASP A 49 12.90 -39.35 -38.16
N ALA A 50 12.09 -40.39 -38.26
CA ALA A 50 10.69 -40.37 -37.81
C ALA A 50 10.57 -40.09 -36.32
N GLU A 51 11.43 -40.73 -35.48
CA GLU A 51 11.46 -40.53 -34.07
C GLU A 51 11.88 -39.11 -33.67
N GLN A 52 12.92 -38.58 -34.29
CA GLN A 52 13.41 -37.25 -34.04
C GLN A 52 12.37 -36.17 -34.40
N ARG A 53 11.69 -36.30 -35.57
CA ARG A 53 10.60 -35.42 -35.97
C ARG A 53 9.43 -35.47 -35.01
N LEU A 54 9.08 -36.66 -34.48
CA LEU A 54 8.05 -36.80 -33.47
C LEU A 54 8.45 -36.12 -32.16
N LYS A 55 9.67 -36.32 -31.68
CA LYS A 55 10.19 -35.66 -30.46
C LYS A 55 10.19 -34.15 -30.59
N LEU A 56 10.56 -33.61 -31.74
CA LEU A 56 10.46 -32.16 -32.02
C LEU A 56 9.00 -31.68 -31.98
N ALA A 57 8.08 -32.41 -32.64
CA ALA A 57 6.67 -32.05 -32.64
C ALA A 57 6.02 -32.12 -31.24
N LEU A 58 6.41 -33.07 -30.40
CA LEU A 58 5.96 -33.19 -29.03
C LEU A 58 6.50 -32.05 -28.15
N ARG A 59 7.78 -31.67 -28.36
CA ARG A 59 8.37 -30.51 -27.68
C ARG A 59 7.67 -29.22 -28.07
N ASP A 60 7.40 -29.03 -29.37
CA ASP A 60 6.73 -27.84 -29.88
C ASP A 60 5.26 -27.81 -29.46
N ARG A 61 4.58 -28.97 -29.39
CA ARG A 61 3.21 -29.10 -28.85
C ARG A 61 3.14 -28.73 -27.38
N GLY A 62 4.09 -29.20 -26.55
CA GLY A 62 4.23 -28.76 -25.18
C GLY A 62 4.50 -27.26 -25.03
N ARG A 63 5.21 -26.66 -25.99
CA ARG A 63 5.48 -25.21 -26.05
C ARG A 63 4.31 -24.38 -26.59
N ALA A 64 3.61 -24.86 -27.62
CA ALA A 64 2.50 -24.15 -28.23
C ALA A 64 1.29 -24.00 -27.30
N THR A 65 1.09 -24.98 -26.41
CA THR A 65 0.07 -24.90 -25.36
C THR A 65 0.51 -23.96 -24.23
N ALA A 66 1.82 -23.77 -24.06
CA ALA A 66 2.43 -22.79 -23.13
C ALA A 66 2.63 -21.39 -23.76
N ALA A 67 2.21 -21.16 -25.02
CA ALA A 67 2.27 -19.83 -25.65
C ALA A 67 1.26 -18.89 -25.01
N GLY A 68 1.66 -18.33 -23.88
CA GLY A 68 0.87 -17.45 -23.01
C GLY A 68 0.91 -17.85 -21.53
N GLU A 69 1.35 -19.05 -21.19
CA GLU A 69 1.50 -19.50 -19.81
C GLU A 69 2.89 -19.18 -19.25
N ILE A 70 2.90 -18.72 -18.00
CA ILE A 70 4.12 -18.51 -17.23
C ILE A 70 4.65 -19.89 -16.81
N THR A 71 5.88 -20.24 -17.22
CA THR A 71 6.53 -21.50 -16.88
C THR A 71 7.83 -21.24 -16.12
N GLY A 72 8.42 -22.29 -15.56
CA GLY A 72 9.74 -22.20 -14.92
C GLY A 72 10.85 -21.68 -15.85
N ASP A 73 10.68 -21.80 -17.19
CA ASP A 73 11.62 -21.29 -18.20
C ASP A 73 11.39 -19.83 -18.60
N THR A 74 10.26 -19.23 -18.21
CA THR A 74 9.97 -17.81 -18.45
C THR A 74 11.03 -16.94 -17.79
N LYS A 75 11.52 -15.90 -18.48
CA LYS A 75 12.46 -14.93 -17.90
C LYS A 75 11.76 -14.05 -16.86
N VAL A 76 12.51 -13.67 -15.83
CA VAL A 76 12.03 -12.79 -14.75
C VAL A 76 11.58 -11.42 -15.30
N ALA A 77 12.25 -10.88 -16.33
CA ALA A 77 11.82 -9.66 -16.99
C ALA A 77 10.41 -9.79 -17.61
N ALA A 78 10.14 -10.89 -18.31
CA ALA A 78 8.83 -11.17 -18.89
C ALA A 78 7.75 -11.38 -17.79
N LEU A 79 8.08 -12.09 -16.73
CA LEU A 79 7.20 -12.23 -15.55
C LEU A 79 6.85 -10.87 -14.95
N GLY A 80 7.84 -9.98 -14.83
CA GLY A 80 7.63 -8.61 -14.32
C GLY A 80 6.66 -7.81 -15.18
N THR A 81 6.83 -7.86 -16.50
CA THR A 81 5.93 -7.19 -17.45
C THR A 81 4.49 -7.71 -17.32
N LEU A 82 4.29 -9.02 -17.24
CA LEU A 82 2.97 -9.63 -17.08
C LEU A 82 2.32 -9.23 -15.73
N TRP A 83 3.09 -9.27 -14.65
CA TRP A 83 2.61 -8.84 -13.34
C TRP A 83 2.25 -7.35 -13.29
N LEU A 84 3.06 -6.48 -13.88
CA LEU A 84 2.76 -5.04 -13.97
C LEU A 84 1.50 -4.78 -14.80
N ALA A 85 1.23 -5.56 -15.85
CA ALA A 85 -0.03 -5.50 -16.59
C ALA A 85 -1.25 -5.90 -15.71
N GLU A 86 -1.11 -6.88 -14.78
CA GLU A 86 -2.17 -7.16 -13.77
C GLU A 86 -2.39 -5.97 -12.83
N ILE A 87 -1.30 -5.31 -12.40
CA ILE A 87 -1.38 -4.13 -11.54
C ILE A 87 -2.10 -2.98 -12.28
N ASP A 88 -1.78 -2.74 -13.55
CA ASP A 88 -2.42 -1.68 -14.36
C ASP A 88 -3.92 -1.98 -14.56
N ARG A 89 -4.30 -3.23 -14.82
CA ARG A 89 -5.71 -3.65 -14.84
C ARG A 89 -6.42 -3.40 -13.51
N ALA A 90 -5.75 -3.68 -12.39
CA ALA A 90 -6.30 -3.42 -11.07
C ALA A 90 -6.46 -1.91 -10.79
N VAL A 91 -5.60 -1.06 -11.37
CA VAL A 91 -5.75 0.41 -11.33
C VAL A 91 -6.96 0.85 -12.15
N ALA A 92 -7.11 0.37 -13.37
CA ALA A 92 -8.26 0.68 -14.23
C ALA A 92 -9.60 0.29 -13.57
N GLN A 93 -9.61 -0.81 -12.80
CA GLN A 93 -10.76 -1.26 -12.01
C GLN A 93 -10.95 -0.51 -10.68
N GLY A 94 -10.11 0.49 -10.37
CA GLY A 94 -10.17 1.23 -9.10
C GLY A 94 -9.73 0.43 -7.86
N LYS A 95 -9.24 -0.81 -8.03
CA LYS A 95 -8.79 -1.69 -6.94
C LYS A 95 -7.40 -1.32 -6.40
N ARG A 96 -6.61 -0.59 -7.19
CA ARG A 96 -5.28 -0.10 -6.79
C ARG A 96 -5.09 1.37 -7.13
N SER A 97 -4.19 2.03 -6.40
CA SER A 97 -3.83 3.42 -6.65
C SER A 97 -2.86 3.52 -7.85
N PRO A 98 -3.03 4.50 -8.76
CA PRO A 98 -2.05 4.81 -9.81
C PRO A 98 -0.64 5.05 -9.26
N THR A 99 -0.53 5.73 -8.11
CA THR A 99 0.76 5.97 -7.43
C THR A 99 1.46 4.67 -7.03
N THR A 100 0.69 3.67 -6.57
CA THR A 100 1.25 2.34 -6.22
C THR A 100 1.78 1.63 -7.46
N ALA A 101 1.04 1.66 -8.58
CA ALA A 101 1.48 1.08 -9.85
C ALA A 101 2.78 1.74 -10.35
N HIS A 102 2.83 3.08 -10.30
CA HIS A 102 4.04 3.82 -10.67
C HIS A 102 5.25 3.45 -9.79
N GLN A 103 5.07 3.35 -8.47
CA GLN A 103 6.14 2.93 -7.57
C GLN A 103 6.62 1.50 -7.84
N TYR A 104 5.70 0.57 -8.12
CA TYR A 104 6.05 -0.81 -8.41
C TYR A 104 6.83 -0.91 -9.72
N ARG A 105 6.40 -0.21 -10.78
CA ARG A 105 7.10 -0.13 -12.05
C ARG A 105 8.50 0.44 -11.87
N TYR A 106 8.61 1.58 -11.18
CA TYR A 106 9.91 2.20 -10.89
C TYR A 106 10.86 1.24 -10.15
N ARG A 107 10.36 0.48 -9.15
CA ARG A 107 11.19 -0.47 -8.41
C ARG A 107 11.57 -1.68 -9.25
N PHE A 108 10.69 -2.15 -10.10
CA PHE A 108 10.99 -3.21 -11.04
C PHE A 108 12.09 -2.78 -12.02
N ASP A 109 11.89 -1.70 -12.75
CA ASP A 109 12.82 -1.20 -13.76
C ASP A 109 14.19 -0.87 -13.15
N ARG A 110 14.20 -0.23 -11.97
CA ARG A 110 15.44 0.26 -11.34
C ARG A 110 16.25 -0.81 -10.62
N HIS A 111 15.59 -1.80 -10.01
CA HIS A 111 16.27 -2.72 -9.10
C HIS A 111 16.15 -4.20 -9.50
N VAL A 112 15.05 -4.61 -10.10
CA VAL A 112 14.78 -6.03 -10.35
C VAL A 112 15.24 -6.45 -11.74
N GLU A 113 14.88 -5.69 -12.77
CA GLU A 113 15.13 -6.04 -14.15
C GLU A 113 16.65 -6.17 -14.45
N GLY A 114 17.46 -5.21 -14.03
CA GLY A 114 18.92 -5.23 -14.24
C GLY A 114 19.63 -6.37 -13.51
N GLY A 115 19.15 -6.72 -12.31
CA GLY A 115 19.81 -7.74 -11.46
C GLY A 115 19.35 -9.17 -11.72
N LEU A 116 18.06 -9.36 -12.00
CA LEU A 116 17.45 -10.69 -12.11
C LEU A 116 16.74 -10.95 -13.45
N GLY A 117 16.51 -9.93 -14.27
CA GLY A 117 15.64 -10.00 -15.46
C GLY A 117 15.98 -11.09 -16.45
N GLN A 118 17.26 -11.41 -16.64
CA GLN A 118 17.71 -12.44 -17.56
C GLN A 118 17.62 -13.86 -17.00
N LEU A 119 17.46 -14.02 -15.70
CA LEU A 119 17.27 -15.32 -15.06
C LEU A 119 15.92 -15.92 -15.46
N ARG A 120 15.84 -17.24 -15.48
CA ARG A 120 14.59 -18.00 -15.57
C ARG A 120 13.95 -18.07 -14.19
N ILE A 121 12.62 -18.17 -14.14
CA ILE A 121 11.86 -18.26 -12.90
C ILE A 121 12.37 -19.40 -12.01
N ARG A 122 12.66 -20.59 -12.58
CA ARG A 122 13.22 -21.73 -11.84
C ARG A 122 14.62 -21.50 -11.24
N GLU A 123 15.31 -20.45 -11.67
CA GLU A 123 16.66 -20.10 -11.17
C GLU A 123 16.60 -19.10 -10.02
N LEU A 124 15.40 -18.64 -9.64
CA LEU A 124 15.18 -17.76 -8.49
C LEU A 124 15.35 -18.53 -7.18
N THR A 125 16.53 -18.42 -6.58
CA THR A 125 16.80 -18.99 -5.25
C THR A 125 16.63 -17.91 -4.17
N VAL A 126 16.38 -18.36 -2.93
CA VAL A 126 16.30 -17.46 -1.76
C VAL A 126 17.57 -16.59 -1.66
N SER A 127 18.74 -17.20 -1.81
CA SER A 127 20.04 -16.51 -1.71
C SER A 127 20.20 -15.38 -2.73
N ARG A 128 19.73 -15.56 -3.99
CA ARG A 128 19.81 -14.51 -5.02
C ARG A 128 18.88 -13.35 -4.72
N LEU A 129 17.68 -13.68 -4.26
CA LEU A 129 16.67 -12.68 -3.87
C LEU A 129 17.10 -11.89 -2.64
N ASP A 130 17.66 -12.58 -1.65
CA ASP A 130 18.18 -11.99 -0.42
C ASP A 130 19.32 -11.01 -0.71
N ARG A 131 20.28 -11.42 -1.55
CA ARG A 131 21.39 -10.56 -2.00
C ARG A 131 20.87 -9.29 -2.69
N LEU A 132 19.92 -9.41 -3.62
CA LEU A 132 19.36 -8.24 -4.29
C LEU A 132 18.67 -7.29 -3.30
N VAL A 133 17.90 -7.83 -2.35
CA VAL A 133 17.21 -7.02 -1.34
C VAL A 133 18.20 -6.32 -0.42
N ALA A 134 19.27 -7.00 -0.01
CA ALA A 134 20.35 -6.42 0.79
C ALA A 134 21.07 -5.30 0.02
N GLU A 135 21.47 -5.53 -1.24
CA GLU A 135 22.10 -4.52 -2.08
C GLU A 135 21.22 -3.27 -2.25
N VAL A 136 19.91 -3.45 -2.44
CA VAL A 136 18.96 -2.33 -2.52
C VAL A 136 18.87 -1.61 -1.18
N GLN A 137 18.93 -2.33 -0.05
CA GLN A 137 18.92 -1.72 1.28
C GLN A 137 20.15 -0.85 1.50
N ASP A 138 21.33 -1.37 1.18
CA ASP A 138 22.61 -0.68 1.38
C ASP A 138 22.73 0.60 0.53
N ARG A 139 22.30 0.53 -0.74
CA ARG A 139 22.44 1.65 -1.68
C ARG A 139 21.28 2.66 -1.64
N TYR A 140 20.07 2.23 -1.33
CA TYR A 140 18.86 3.04 -1.49
C TYR A 140 17.99 3.10 -0.23
N GLY A 141 18.43 2.44 0.83
CA GLY A 141 17.80 2.45 2.15
C GLY A 141 16.62 1.47 2.31
N THR A 142 16.24 1.28 3.56
CA THR A 142 15.24 0.31 4.03
C THR A 142 13.89 0.41 3.33
N ALA A 143 13.41 1.63 3.06
CA ALA A 143 12.10 1.83 2.39
C ALA A 143 12.11 1.33 0.94
N ALA A 144 13.23 1.51 0.23
CA ALA A 144 13.44 1.00 -1.12
C ALA A 144 13.45 -0.54 -1.12
N ALA A 145 14.22 -1.14 -0.22
CA ALA A 145 14.32 -2.59 -0.06
C ALA A 145 12.95 -3.23 0.26
N LYS A 146 12.18 -2.67 1.21
CA LYS A 146 10.83 -3.16 1.55
C LYS A 146 9.88 -3.12 0.35
N THR A 147 9.91 -2.05 -0.44
CA THR A 147 9.06 -1.94 -1.62
C THR A 147 9.51 -2.89 -2.73
N THR A 148 10.82 -3.03 -2.95
CA THR A 148 11.40 -4.00 -3.92
C THR A 148 11.03 -5.44 -3.54
N ARG A 149 11.14 -5.81 -2.25
CA ARG A 149 10.67 -7.12 -1.76
C ARG A 149 9.18 -7.34 -2.03
N THR A 150 8.35 -6.30 -1.88
CA THR A 150 6.91 -6.38 -2.20
C THR A 150 6.67 -6.64 -3.68
N VAL A 151 7.41 -5.98 -4.57
CA VAL A 151 7.38 -6.20 -6.02
C VAL A 151 7.78 -7.64 -6.35
N LEU A 152 8.93 -8.09 -5.86
CA LEU A 152 9.41 -9.48 -6.03
C LEU A 152 8.38 -10.49 -5.55
N SER A 153 7.81 -10.29 -4.36
CA SER A 153 6.81 -11.20 -3.79
C SER A 153 5.53 -11.27 -4.64
N GLY A 154 5.10 -10.14 -5.20
CA GLY A 154 3.95 -10.06 -6.10
C GLY A 154 4.20 -10.80 -7.43
N MET A 155 5.35 -10.53 -8.06
CA MET A 155 5.75 -11.16 -9.32
C MET A 155 5.90 -12.68 -9.17
N VAL A 156 6.67 -13.11 -8.17
CA VAL A 156 6.89 -14.55 -7.92
C VAL A 156 5.61 -15.23 -7.46
N GLY A 157 4.74 -14.52 -6.74
CA GLY A 157 3.39 -14.99 -6.42
C GLY A 157 2.53 -15.22 -7.68
N LEU A 158 2.72 -14.44 -8.76
CA LEU A 158 2.09 -14.73 -10.04
C LEU A 158 2.63 -16.03 -10.65
N ALA A 159 3.94 -16.25 -10.61
CA ALA A 159 4.54 -17.51 -11.09
C ALA A 159 4.01 -18.74 -10.34
N VAL A 160 3.80 -18.63 -9.02
CA VAL A 160 3.20 -19.71 -8.22
C VAL A 160 1.74 -19.97 -8.63
N ARG A 161 0.94 -18.93 -8.92
CA ARG A 161 -0.44 -19.09 -9.41
C ARG A 161 -0.54 -19.75 -10.79
N HIS A 162 0.57 -19.78 -11.54
CA HIS A 162 0.70 -20.42 -12.84
C HIS A 162 1.48 -21.74 -12.77
N ASP A 163 1.66 -22.31 -11.60
CA ASP A 163 2.40 -23.57 -11.38
C ASP A 163 3.85 -23.57 -11.91
N ALA A 164 4.41 -22.37 -12.15
CA ALA A 164 5.80 -22.22 -12.58
C ALA A 164 6.81 -22.39 -11.43
N LEU A 165 6.34 -22.31 -10.18
CA LEU A 165 7.05 -22.59 -8.95
C LEU A 165 6.08 -23.19 -7.91
N ASP A 166 6.55 -24.15 -7.14
CA ASP A 166 5.76 -24.76 -6.06
C ASP A 166 5.53 -23.81 -4.88
N ARG A 167 6.48 -22.92 -4.61
CA ARG A 167 6.45 -21.95 -3.51
C ARG A 167 7.13 -20.65 -3.88
N ASN A 168 6.77 -19.58 -3.16
CA ASN A 168 7.36 -18.26 -3.35
C ASN A 168 8.61 -18.10 -2.47
N PRO A 169 9.84 -18.18 -3.03
CA PRO A 169 11.08 -18.09 -2.26
C PRO A 169 11.31 -16.69 -1.62
N VAL A 170 10.60 -15.64 -2.06
CA VAL A 170 10.69 -14.30 -1.45
C VAL A 170 10.20 -14.29 0.01
N ARG A 171 9.36 -15.25 0.39
CA ARG A 171 8.88 -15.37 1.78
C ARG A 171 9.99 -15.74 2.75
N GLU A 172 10.98 -16.50 2.27
CA GLU A 172 12.14 -16.96 3.05
C GLU A 172 13.31 -15.95 3.07
N VAL A 173 13.22 -14.85 2.31
CA VAL A 173 14.19 -13.74 2.34
C VAL A 173 14.21 -13.12 3.72
N GLY A 174 15.41 -12.83 4.21
CA GLY A 174 15.67 -12.28 5.54
C GLY A 174 14.81 -11.06 5.88
N ARG A 175 14.58 -10.85 7.17
CA ARG A 175 13.82 -9.68 7.63
C ARG A 175 14.63 -8.42 7.36
N ILE A 176 14.04 -7.47 6.68
CA ILE A 176 14.63 -6.14 6.49
C ILE A 176 14.50 -5.39 7.81
N GLU A 177 15.61 -5.29 8.53
CA GLU A 177 15.65 -4.49 9.75
C GLU A 177 15.48 -3.01 9.42
N SER A 178 14.78 -2.31 10.26
CA SER A 178 14.68 -0.86 10.20
C SER A 178 14.84 -0.34 11.60
N ASP A 179 15.72 0.62 11.77
CA ASP A 179 15.74 1.41 12.99
C ASP A 179 14.33 2.01 13.16
N GLN A 180 13.56 1.42 14.05
CA GLN A 180 12.31 2.03 14.50
C GLN A 180 12.71 3.21 15.38
N SER A 181 13.11 4.32 14.76
CA SER A 181 13.13 5.57 15.51
C SER A 181 11.70 5.79 16.01
N ALA A 182 11.55 5.87 17.31
CA ALA A 182 10.27 6.19 17.92
C ALA A 182 9.67 7.38 17.19
N ALA A 183 8.43 7.21 16.73
CA ALA A 183 7.77 8.22 15.93
C ALA A 183 7.66 9.52 16.73
N LYS A 184 8.59 10.46 16.49
CA LYS A 184 8.61 11.76 17.18
C LYS A 184 7.31 12.50 16.90
N ALA A 185 6.67 13.01 17.96
CA ALA A 185 5.57 13.97 17.92
C ALA A 185 6.04 15.26 18.59
N LEU A 186 5.43 16.37 18.23
CA LEU A 186 5.67 17.64 18.92
C LEU A 186 5.04 17.58 20.33
N THR A 187 5.70 18.20 21.29
CA THR A 187 5.04 18.58 22.56
C THR A 187 4.06 19.73 22.29
N LEU A 188 3.18 20.02 23.23
CA LEU A 188 2.23 21.12 23.09
C LEU A 188 2.97 22.46 22.92
N ASP A 189 4.06 22.68 23.67
CA ASP A 189 4.84 23.91 23.59
C ASP A 189 5.62 24.01 22.28
N GLN A 190 6.19 22.90 21.78
CA GLN A 190 6.79 22.85 20.44
C GLN A 190 5.77 23.11 19.33
N ALA A 191 4.56 22.62 19.46
CA ALA A 191 3.49 22.88 18.48
C ALA A 191 3.09 24.37 18.48
N ARG A 192 3.02 25.01 19.65
CA ARG A 192 2.76 26.45 19.79
C ARG A 192 3.88 27.29 19.22
N ASP A 193 5.14 26.98 19.53
CA ASP A 193 6.31 27.69 19.03
C ASP A 193 6.41 27.57 17.50
N LEU A 194 6.31 26.37 16.96
CA LEU A 194 6.33 26.15 15.51
C LEU A 194 5.20 26.89 14.79
N ARG A 195 3.99 26.86 15.32
CA ARG A 195 2.84 27.60 14.80
C ARG A 195 3.11 29.11 14.76
N SER A 196 3.66 29.67 15.84
CA SER A 196 4.01 31.11 15.93
C SER A 196 5.09 31.47 14.90
N LYS A 197 6.15 30.68 14.76
CA LYS A 197 7.21 30.89 13.79
C LYS A 197 6.71 30.84 12.34
N ILE A 198 5.82 29.90 12.03
CA ILE A 198 5.20 29.79 10.70
C ILE A 198 4.32 31.01 10.42
N ALA A 199 3.49 31.44 11.37
CA ALA A 199 2.62 32.60 11.22
C ALA A 199 3.40 33.91 11.00
N SER A 200 4.61 34.02 11.56
CA SER A 200 5.49 35.17 11.35
C SER A 200 6.33 35.12 10.06
N SER A 201 6.47 33.93 9.46
CA SER A 201 7.27 33.70 8.26
C SER A 201 6.66 34.31 7.01
N GLN A 202 7.35 35.29 6.39
CA GLN A 202 6.90 35.86 5.12
C GLN A 202 6.79 34.80 4.03
N ARG A 203 7.78 33.91 3.92
CA ARG A 203 7.76 32.78 2.96
C ARG A 203 6.55 31.88 3.14
N ALA A 204 6.14 31.57 4.38
CA ALA A 204 4.96 30.76 4.64
C ALA A 204 3.67 31.49 4.21
N LYS A 205 3.62 32.82 4.34
CA LYS A 205 2.51 33.65 3.84
C LYS A 205 2.48 33.65 2.32
N ASP A 206 3.62 33.93 1.67
CA ASP A 206 3.75 33.96 0.20
C ASP A 206 3.38 32.61 -0.45
N TRP A 207 3.66 31.51 0.23
CA TRP A 207 3.33 30.17 -0.23
C TRP A 207 1.97 29.67 0.24
N ASP A 208 1.19 30.52 0.91
CA ASP A 208 -0.16 30.21 1.46
C ASP A 208 -0.17 28.94 2.32
N LEU A 209 0.84 28.79 3.20
CA LEU A 209 1.02 27.60 4.04
C LEU A 209 0.55 27.80 5.49
N VAL A 210 0.33 29.04 5.95
CA VAL A 210 0.00 29.34 7.35
C VAL A 210 -1.30 28.64 7.75
N ASP A 211 -2.39 28.93 7.06
CA ASP A 211 -3.70 28.34 7.38
C ASP A 211 -3.74 26.83 7.11
N LEU A 212 -3.04 26.37 6.08
CA LEU A 212 -2.94 24.92 5.78
C LEU A 212 -2.26 24.16 6.90
N THR A 213 -1.14 24.68 7.43
CA THR A 213 -0.43 24.04 8.55
C THR A 213 -1.26 24.06 9.82
N ASP A 214 -1.94 25.16 10.10
CA ASP A 214 -2.87 25.30 11.21
C ASP A 214 -4.02 24.29 11.09
N PHE A 215 -4.61 24.16 9.90
CA PHE A 215 -5.68 23.22 9.64
C PHE A 215 -5.24 21.76 9.80
N MET A 216 -4.04 21.43 9.33
CA MET A 216 -3.48 20.08 9.52
C MET A 216 -3.19 19.80 11.00
N LEU A 217 -2.78 20.79 11.78
CA LEU A 217 -2.55 20.64 13.22
C LEU A 217 -3.88 20.52 13.99
N ALA A 218 -4.91 21.27 13.58
CA ALA A 218 -6.24 21.23 14.19
C ALA A 218 -6.97 19.88 13.97
N THR A 219 -6.76 19.25 12.81
CA THR A 219 -7.55 18.09 12.36
C THR A 219 -6.80 16.77 12.37
N GLY A 220 -5.47 16.80 12.24
CA GLY A 220 -4.66 15.60 12.00
C GLY A 220 -4.81 15.02 10.61
N LEU A 221 -5.39 15.74 9.64
CA LEU A 221 -5.58 15.28 8.27
C LEU A 221 -4.25 15.01 7.55
N ARG A 222 -4.27 14.06 6.61
CA ARG A 222 -3.16 13.90 5.67
C ARG A 222 -3.11 15.10 4.75
N ILE A 223 -1.91 15.50 4.29
CA ILE A 223 -1.73 16.65 3.40
C ILE A 223 -2.65 16.60 2.18
N GLY A 224 -2.81 15.44 1.54
CA GLY A 224 -3.72 15.29 0.40
C GLY A 224 -5.21 15.39 0.78
N GLU A 225 -5.60 14.98 1.98
CA GLU A 225 -6.95 15.17 2.51
C GLU A 225 -7.20 16.65 2.83
N ALA A 226 -6.26 17.32 3.50
CA ALA A 226 -6.35 18.75 3.80
C ALA A 226 -6.42 19.61 2.53
N SER A 227 -5.62 19.29 1.50
CA SER A 227 -5.66 19.98 0.20
C SER A 227 -6.95 19.74 -0.60
N ALA A 228 -7.75 18.73 -0.23
CA ALA A 228 -9.00 18.37 -0.90
C ALA A 228 -10.24 18.91 -0.20
N VAL A 229 -10.09 19.60 0.93
CA VAL A 229 -11.24 20.18 1.65
C VAL A 229 -11.81 21.32 0.83
N THR A 230 -13.11 21.29 0.59
CA THR A 230 -13.87 22.30 -0.13
C THR A 230 -14.69 23.15 0.85
N TRP A 231 -15.07 24.36 0.44
CA TRP A 231 -15.84 25.27 1.29
C TRP A 231 -17.21 24.69 1.66
N ASP A 232 -17.85 23.94 0.76
CA ASP A 232 -19.14 23.26 0.98
C ASP A 232 -19.03 22.04 1.91
N ALA A 233 -17.81 21.59 2.23
CA ALA A 233 -17.55 20.55 3.21
C ALA A 233 -17.35 21.11 4.64
N LEU A 234 -17.38 22.43 4.81
CA LEU A 234 -17.23 23.12 6.08
C LEU A 234 -18.56 23.65 6.56
N ASP A 235 -18.95 23.32 7.79
CA ASP A 235 -19.98 24.01 8.55
C ASP A 235 -19.27 24.79 9.67
N LEU A 236 -19.07 26.09 9.44
CA LEU A 236 -18.35 26.97 10.39
C LEU A 236 -19.17 27.33 11.62
N ASP A 237 -20.50 27.21 11.56
CA ASP A 237 -21.40 27.46 12.68
C ASP A 237 -21.51 26.24 13.58
N ALA A 238 -21.68 25.04 12.99
CA ALA A 238 -21.57 23.77 13.69
C ALA A 238 -20.13 23.39 14.04
N ARG A 239 -19.14 24.13 13.52
CA ARG A 239 -17.70 23.89 13.68
C ARG A 239 -17.28 22.51 13.22
N THR A 240 -17.72 22.10 12.05
CA THR A 240 -17.38 20.78 11.51
C THR A 240 -16.75 20.84 10.13
N VAL A 241 -16.02 19.79 9.79
CA VAL A 241 -15.50 19.55 8.44
C VAL A 241 -15.75 18.10 8.03
N GLU A 242 -16.26 17.92 6.84
CA GLU A 242 -16.41 16.61 6.22
C GLU A 242 -15.18 16.26 5.38
N VAL A 243 -14.53 15.16 5.69
CA VAL A 243 -13.42 14.62 4.90
C VAL A 243 -13.98 13.74 3.80
N ARG A 244 -14.05 14.25 2.56
CA ARG A 244 -14.72 13.58 1.43
C ARG A 244 -13.76 13.02 0.39
N GLY A 245 -12.51 13.53 0.32
CA GLY A 245 -11.59 13.21 -0.77
C GLY A 245 -10.12 13.43 -0.46
N THR A 246 -9.33 13.35 -1.50
CA THR A 246 -7.89 13.63 -1.47
C THR A 246 -7.41 14.13 -2.82
N VAL A 247 -6.47 15.07 -2.85
CA VAL A 247 -5.76 15.47 -4.07
C VAL A 247 -4.69 14.43 -4.36
N VAL A 248 -4.66 13.93 -5.60
CA VAL A 248 -3.67 12.98 -6.09
C VAL A 248 -3.13 13.39 -7.46
N ARG A 249 -1.86 13.09 -7.73
CA ARG A 249 -1.28 13.23 -9.08
C ARG A 249 -1.51 11.94 -9.86
N VAL A 250 -2.11 12.05 -11.03
CA VAL A 250 -2.36 10.96 -11.97
C VAL A 250 -1.55 11.21 -13.23
N LYS A 251 -0.79 10.19 -13.67
CA LYS A 251 0.01 10.29 -14.91
C LYS A 251 -0.91 10.56 -16.10
N GLY A 252 -0.61 11.61 -16.87
CA GLY A 252 -1.39 12.01 -18.03
C GLY A 252 -2.61 12.89 -17.74
N ALA A 253 -3.13 12.93 -16.49
CA ALA A 253 -4.26 13.77 -16.10
C ALA A 253 -3.88 14.90 -15.11
N GLY A 254 -2.63 14.94 -14.65
CA GLY A 254 -2.19 15.98 -13.71
C GLY A 254 -2.68 15.77 -12.28
N LEU A 255 -3.04 16.86 -11.60
CA LEU A 255 -3.64 16.82 -10.27
C LEU A 255 -5.15 16.62 -10.40
N VAL A 256 -5.67 15.70 -9.61
CA VAL A 256 -7.08 15.32 -9.62
C VAL A 256 -7.63 15.32 -8.20
N LEU A 257 -8.83 15.87 -8.03
CA LEU A 257 -9.61 15.75 -6.80
C LEU A 257 -10.32 14.38 -6.82
N LYS A 258 -9.86 13.48 -5.99
CA LYS A 258 -10.43 12.14 -5.87
C LYS A 258 -11.40 12.09 -4.69
N TRP A 259 -12.70 12.05 -4.98
CA TRP A 259 -13.78 12.06 -3.99
C TRP A 259 -13.98 10.75 -3.20
N ARG A 260 -13.25 9.69 -3.53
CA ARG A 260 -13.30 8.45 -2.76
C ARG A 260 -12.03 8.31 -1.93
N THR A 261 -12.19 8.19 -0.63
CA THR A 261 -11.13 7.74 0.26
C THR A 261 -10.91 6.23 0.07
N LYS A 262 -9.71 5.74 0.41
CA LYS A 262 -9.30 4.33 0.21
C LYS A 262 -10.12 3.33 1.03
N SER A 263 -10.84 3.78 2.06
CA SER A 263 -11.67 2.97 2.96
C SER A 263 -12.90 3.74 3.40
N ARG A 264 -13.96 3.04 3.86
CA ARG A 264 -15.15 3.68 4.47
C ARG A 264 -14.79 4.59 5.64
N SER A 265 -13.78 4.24 6.43
CA SER A 265 -13.26 5.06 7.54
C SER A 265 -12.57 6.36 7.10
N GLY A 266 -12.34 6.55 5.81
CA GLY A 266 -11.82 7.79 5.24
C GLY A 266 -12.88 8.90 5.17
N PHE A 267 -14.17 8.56 5.00
CA PHE A 267 -15.27 9.51 5.08
C PHE A 267 -15.62 9.72 6.55
N ARG A 268 -15.46 10.93 7.04
CA ARG A 268 -15.73 11.27 8.43
C ARG A 268 -15.98 12.76 8.59
N THR A 269 -16.77 13.12 9.57
CA THR A 269 -16.95 14.49 10.02
C THR A 269 -16.11 14.72 11.26
N LEU A 270 -15.34 15.80 11.29
CA LEU A 270 -14.48 16.17 12.41
C LEU A 270 -14.93 17.50 12.98
N GLU A 271 -14.87 17.64 14.31
CA GLU A 271 -15.04 18.93 14.96
C GLU A 271 -13.78 19.79 14.83
N LEU A 272 -13.99 21.09 14.62
CA LEU A 272 -12.94 22.08 14.52
C LEU A 272 -12.80 22.86 15.84
N PRO A 273 -11.56 23.07 16.32
CA PRO A 273 -11.32 24.00 17.42
C PRO A 273 -11.77 25.42 17.05
N ARG A 274 -12.26 26.19 18.00
CA ARG A 274 -12.76 27.57 17.79
C ARG A 274 -11.74 28.45 17.05
N TRP A 275 -10.47 28.41 17.47
CA TRP A 275 -9.40 29.17 16.84
C TRP A 275 -9.20 28.85 15.35
N MET A 276 -9.49 27.61 14.92
CA MET A 276 -9.41 27.23 13.51
C MET A 276 -10.63 27.74 12.73
N VAL A 277 -11.81 27.73 13.34
CA VAL A 277 -13.02 28.32 12.72
C VAL A 277 -12.83 29.81 12.46
N GLU A 278 -12.29 30.54 13.42
CA GLU A 278 -11.97 32.00 13.27
C GLU A 278 -10.97 32.21 12.12
N SER A 279 -9.92 31.38 12.04
CA SER A 279 -8.95 31.43 10.95
C SER A 279 -9.60 31.17 9.59
N LEU A 280 -10.51 30.19 9.52
CA LEU A 280 -11.24 29.83 8.28
C LEU A 280 -12.23 30.91 7.87
N LYS A 281 -12.95 31.56 8.82
CA LYS A 281 -13.81 32.73 8.54
C LYS A 281 -13.00 33.90 7.98
N ALA A 282 -11.85 34.20 8.58
CA ALA A 282 -10.94 35.25 8.07
C ALA A 282 -10.38 34.87 6.68
N ARG A 283 -10.07 33.58 6.46
CA ARG A 283 -9.62 33.09 5.15
C ARG A 283 -10.70 33.24 4.09
N GLN A 284 -11.94 32.88 4.38
CA GLN A 284 -13.07 32.96 3.43
C GLN A 284 -13.26 34.34 2.82
N VAL A 285 -13.02 35.39 3.60
CA VAL A 285 -13.09 36.80 3.12
C VAL A 285 -11.87 37.15 2.27
N ARG A 286 -10.71 36.56 2.51
CA ARG A 286 -9.43 36.93 1.92
C ARG A 286 -9.13 36.24 0.59
N VAL A 287 -9.60 34.99 0.42
CA VAL A 287 -9.25 34.18 -0.75
C VAL A 287 -10.22 34.33 -1.90
N THR A 288 -9.70 34.29 -3.11
CA THR A 288 -10.51 34.30 -4.33
C THR A 288 -11.13 32.92 -4.54
N PRO A 289 -12.41 32.83 -4.95
CA PRO A 289 -13.04 31.56 -5.36
C PRO A 289 -12.23 30.89 -6.48
N ASN A 290 -12.17 29.57 -6.45
CA ASN A 290 -11.50 28.75 -7.44
C ASN A 290 -12.46 27.70 -8.03
N GLU A 291 -12.14 27.16 -9.21
CA GLU A 291 -13.01 26.23 -9.94
C GLU A 291 -13.29 24.92 -9.20
N TRP A 292 -12.43 24.52 -8.26
CA TRP A 292 -12.60 23.29 -7.47
C TRP A 292 -13.32 23.54 -6.15
N GLY A 293 -13.57 24.80 -5.77
CA GLY A 293 -14.13 25.15 -4.47
C GLY A 293 -13.26 24.78 -3.27
N VAL A 294 -11.96 24.45 -3.48
CA VAL A 294 -11.07 24.02 -2.40
C VAL A 294 -10.67 25.19 -1.50
N VAL A 295 -10.52 24.91 -0.21
CA VAL A 295 -10.12 25.91 0.80
C VAL A 295 -8.67 26.33 0.63
N PHE A 296 -7.77 25.40 0.29
CA PHE A 296 -6.33 25.60 0.24
C PHE A 296 -5.81 25.38 -1.18
N THR A 297 -5.67 26.44 -1.96
CA THR A 297 -5.08 26.41 -3.30
C THR A 297 -3.56 26.46 -3.25
N ALA A 298 -2.90 26.08 -4.34
CA ALA A 298 -1.52 26.47 -4.59
C ALA A 298 -1.41 27.99 -4.76
N PRO A 299 -0.22 28.61 -4.63
CA PRO A 299 -0.06 30.08 -4.72
C PRO A 299 -0.60 30.69 -6.03
N LEU A 300 -0.62 29.92 -7.12
CA LEU A 300 -1.16 30.32 -8.41
C LEU A 300 -2.64 29.96 -8.62
N GLY A 301 -3.37 29.64 -7.57
CA GLY A 301 -4.81 29.38 -7.58
C GLY A 301 -5.22 27.96 -8.00
N GLY A 302 -4.29 27.11 -8.44
CA GLY A 302 -4.57 25.73 -8.82
C GLY A 302 -4.70 24.75 -7.63
N LEU A 303 -5.01 23.47 -7.91
CA LEU A 303 -4.95 22.42 -6.90
C LEU A 303 -3.54 22.31 -6.31
N ARG A 304 -3.46 22.12 -5.01
CA ARG A 304 -2.19 21.99 -4.29
C ARG A 304 -1.65 20.56 -4.40
N ASP A 305 -0.50 20.41 -5.06
CA ASP A 305 0.18 19.10 -5.14
C ASP A 305 0.73 18.70 -3.78
N PRO A 306 0.30 17.54 -3.23
CA PRO A 306 0.80 17.08 -1.93
C PRO A 306 2.33 16.87 -1.89
N SER A 307 2.95 16.48 -3.00
CA SER A 307 4.41 16.25 -3.07
C SER A 307 5.19 17.55 -3.05
N ASN A 308 4.77 18.55 -3.84
CA ASN A 308 5.39 19.88 -3.85
C ASN A 308 5.18 20.55 -2.50
N THR A 309 3.95 20.53 -1.98
CA THR A 309 3.65 21.09 -0.66
C THR A 309 4.48 20.44 0.46
N GLN A 310 4.74 19.13 0.37
CA GLN A 310 5.64 18.45 1.30
C GLN A 310 7.09 18.98 1.21
N ALA A 311 7.56 19.34 0.02
CA ALA A 311 8.87 19.95 -0.16
C ALA A 311 8.90 21.39 0.42
N ASP A 312 7.87 22.17 0.14
CA ASP A 312 7.71 23.53 0.67
C ASP A 312 7.68 23.53 2.21
N LEU A 313 6.91 22.61 2.81
CA LEU A 313 6.83 22.43 4.26
C LEU A 313 8.18 22.09 4.89
N ARG A 314 9.02 21.27 4.23
CA ARG A 314 10.38 20.99 4.75
C ARG A 314 11.21 22.28 4.87
N VAL A 315 11.13 23.15 3.87
CA VAL A 315 11.84 24.43 3.88
C VAL A 315 11.35 25.30 5.04
N ILE A 316 10.02 25.43 5.21
CA ILE A 316 9.42 26.25 6.27
C ILE A 316 9.74 25.70 7.66
N PHE A 317 9.64 24.37 7.85
CA PHE A 317 9.95 23.75 9.13
C PHE A 317 11.44 23.85 9.50
N ALA A 318 12.33 23.70 8.52
CA ALA A 318 13.77 23.88 8.73
C ALA A 318 14.11 25.32 9.12
N ALA A 319 13.50 26.31 8.46
CA ALA A 319 13.67 27.72 8.78
C ALA A 319 13.08 28.10 10.15
N ALA A 320 12.13 27.30 10.67
CA ALA A 320 11.56 27.45 12.00
C ALA A 320 12.32 26.68 13.10
N ASP A 321 13.49 26.11 12.83
CA ASP A 321 14.30 25.26 13.71
C ASP A 321 13.72 23.87 14.00
N TYR A 322 12.83 23.38 13.12
CA TYR A 322 12.19 22.06 13.22
C TYR A 322 12.45 21.17 11.97
N PRO A 323 13.71 20.93 11.55
CA PRO A 323 14.02 20.22 10.30
C PRO A 323 13.53 18.74 10.28
N TRP A 324 13.25 18.16 11.45
CA TRP A 324 12.74 16.79 11.60
C TRP A 324 11.22 16.71 11.45
N VAL A 325 10.51 17.84 11.45
CA VAL A 325 9.05 17.87 11.31
C VAL A 325 8.64 17.66 9.85
N THR A 326 7.58 16.91 9.66
CA THR A 326 6.92 16.69 8.38
C THR A 326 5.41 16.83 8.56
N SER A 327 4.66 16.89 7.46
CA SER A 327 3.20 16.89 7.52
C SER A 327 2.64 15.70 8.31
N HIS A 328 3.34 14.56 8.30
CA HIS A 328 2.93 13.38 9.06
C HIS A 328 3.20 13.51 10.57
N VAL A 329 4.17 14.32 10.97
CA VAL A 329 4.44 14.63 12.38
C VAL A 329 3.26 15.38 13.01
N TYR A 330 2.59 16.28 12.28
CA TYR A 330 1.37 16.93 12.77
C TYR A 330 0.28 15.93 13.13
N ARG A 331 0.06 14.98 12.26
CA ARG A 331 -0.90 13.89 12.51
C ARG A 331 -0.51 13.03 13.72
N LYS A 332 0.78 12.74 13.90
CA LYS A 332 1.29 12.06 15.11
C LYS A 332 1.10 12.90 16.36
N THR A 333 1.33 14.20 16.25
CA THR A 333 1.14 15.15 17.35
C THR A 333 -0.31 15.13 17.82
N VAL A 334 -1.28 15.22 16.90
CA VAL A 334 -2.71 15.14 17.24
C VAL A 334 -3.01 13.83 17.96
N ALA A 335 -2.56 12.67 17.43
CA ALA A 335 -2.76 11.37 18.08
C ALA A 335 -2.16 11.31 19.48
N THR A 336 -0.93 11.83 19.63
CA THR A 336 -0.23 11.83 20.94
C THR A 336 -0.88 12.78 21.95
N LEU A 337 -1.39 13.92 21.50
CA LEU A 337 -2.12 14.84 22.37
C LEU A 337 -3.46 14.24 22.82
N MET A 338 -4.17 13.53 21.95
CA MET A 338 -5.39 12.80 22.30
C MET A 338 -5.11 11.69 23.31
N ASP A 339 -4.03 10.92 23.15
CA ASP A 339 -3.60 9.90 24.10
C ASP A 339 -3.26 10.50 25.49
N LYS A 340 -2.51 11.61 25.49
CA LYS A 340 -2.18 12.33 26.74
C LYS A 340 -3.40 12.91 27.43
N ALA A 341 -4.43 13.28 26.69
CA ALA A 341 -5.72 13.75 27.21
C ALA A 341 -6.62 12.60 27.68
N GLY A 342 -6.18 11.33 27.61
CA GLY A 342 -6.94 10.17 28.03
C GLY A 342 -8.05 9.73 27.07
N LEU A 343 -8.06 10.25 25.85
CA LEU A 343 -9.03 9.84 24.83
C LEU A 343 -8.74 8.41 24.35
N SER A 344 -9.79 7.66 24.04
CA SER A 344 -9.65 6.26 23.62
C SER A 344 -8.90 6.13 22.29
N ALA A 345 -8.19 5.00 22.11
CA ALA A 345 -7.55 4.65 20.83
C ALA A 345 -8.57 4.60 19.68
N ARG A 346 -9.83 4.28 19.96
CA ARG A 346 -10.93 4.31 19.00
C ARG A 346 -11.24 5.74 18.56
N ALA A 347 -11.38 6.67 19.48
CA ALA A 347 -11.62 8.08 19.18
C ALA A 347 -10.47 8.66 18.33
N ALA A 348 -9.22 8.36 18.67
CA ALA A 348 -8.08 8.77 17.88
C ALA A 348 -8.05 8.10 16.49
N ALA A 349 -8.45 6.83 16.36
CA ALA A 349 -8.55 6.16 15.07
C ALA A 349 -9.64 6.77 14.18
N ASP A 350 -10.77 7.13 14.75
CA ASP A 350 -11.88 7.79 14.05
C ASP A 350 -11.48 9.21 13.61
N GLN A 351 -10.87 10.00 14.50
CA GLN A 351 -10.29 11.32 14.16
C GLN A 351 -9.33 11.23 12.97
N LEU A 352 -8.44 10.25 13.02
CA LEU A 352 -7.41 10.11 12.00
C LEU A 352 -7.88 9.33 10.75
N GLY A 353 -9.02 8.67 10.77
CA GLY A 353 -9.51 7.83 9.68
C GLY A 353 -8.64 6.57 9.47
N HIS A 354 -8.30 5.87 10.55
CA HIS A 354 -7.62 4.59 10.49
C HIS A 354 -8.64 3.46 10.41
N ALA A 355 -8.47 2.57 9.42
CA ALA A 355 -9.37 1.42 9.24
C ALA A 355 -9.25 0.38 10.37
N LYS A 356 -8.13 0.38 11.11
CA LYS A 356 -7.87 -0.51 12.25
C LYS A 356 -7.37 0.31 13.42
N VAL A 357 -7.96 0.09 14.60
CA VAL A 357 -7.54 0.75 15.84
C VAL A 357 -6.08 0.40 16.21
N SER A 358 -5.63 -0.82 15.91
CA SER A 358 -4.24 -1.24 16.12
C SER A 358 -3.22 -0.32 15.42
N MET A 359 -3.56 0.26 14.27
CA MET A 359 -2.67 1.24 13.60
C MET A 359 -2.43 2.48 14.46
N THR A 360 -3.41 2.89 15.26
CA THR A 360 -3.27 4.01 16.20
C THR A 360 -2.45 3.58 17.41
N GLN A 361 -2.75 2.42 17.96
CA GLN A 361 -2.04 1.87 19.12
C GLN A 361 -0.56 1.59 18.82
N ASP A 362 -0.27 0.91 17.72
CA ASP A 362 1.09 0.48 17.37
C ASP A 362 2.01 1.64 16.96
N ASN A 363 1.46 2.70 16.36
CA ASN A 363 2.25 3.77 15.77
C ASN A 363 2.24 5.08 16.55
N TYR A 364 1.24 5.31 17.40
CA TYR A 364 1.03 6.63 18.02
C TYR A 364 0.90 6.56 19.53
N PHE A 365 0.33 5.48 20.09
CA PHE A 365 0.18 5.33 21.52
C PHE A 365 1.40 4.60 22.09
N GLY A 366 2.11 5.23 23.02
CA GLY A 366 3.23 4.59 23.72
C GLY A 366 2.72 3.45 24.61
N ARG A 367 3.45 2.32 24.65
CA ARG A 367 3.22 1.28 25.65
C ARG A 367 3.64 1.80 27.03
N LYS A 368 2.74 2.49 27.72
CA LYS A 368 2.89 2.81 29.13
C LYS A 368 2.23 1.72 29.95
N VAL A 369 2.71 1.52 31.18
CA VAL A 369 1.98 0.72 32.19
C VAL A 369 0.55 1.23 32.23
N ALA A 370 -0.39 0.38 31.86
CA ALA A 370 -1.77 0.77 31.74
C ALA A 370 -2.35 1.04 33.12
N LYS A 371 -2.48 2.30 33.49
CA LYS A 371 -3.41 2.69 34.54
C LYS A 371 -4.82 2.59 33.93
N THR A 372 -5.33 1.38 33.88
CA THR A 372 -6.62 1.09 33.23
C THR A 372 -7.81 1.36 34.15
N GLY A 373 -7.58 1.64 35.44
CA GLY A 373 -8.65 1.63 36.46
C GLY A 373 -9.23 0.22 36.71
N ALA A 374 -8.69 -0.79 36.03
CA ALA A 374 -9.20 -2.15 36.12
C ALA A 374 -9.10 -2.69 37.56
N ALA A 375 -8.06 -2.34 38.29
CA ALA A 375 -7.91 -2.75 39.70
C ALA A 375 -9.10 -2.26 40.53
N GLU A 376 -9.49 -1.00 40.40
CA GLU A 376 -10.63 -0.41 41.12
C GLU A 376 -11.96 -1.07 40.76
N VAL A 377 -12.15 -1.39 39.46
CA VAL A 377 -13.35 -2.11 39.00
C VAL A 377 -13.36 -3.56 39.50
N LEU A 378 -12.19 -4.21 39.48
CA LEU A 378 -12.05 -5.61 39.92
C LEU A 378 -12.11 -5.77 41.42
N GLU A 379 -11.73 -4.78 42.21
CA GLU A 379 -11.98 -4.76 43.66
C GLU A 379 -13.46 -4.87 44.01
N GLY A 380 -14.35 -4.37 43.13
CA GLY A 380 -15.79 -4.51 43.28
C GLY A 380 -16.30 -5.97 43.21
N ILE A 381 -15.49 -6.92 42.75
CA ILE A 381 -15.84 -8.35 42.70
C ILE A 381 -15.83 -8.96 44.14
N ILE A 382 -14.98 -8.45 45.01
CA ILE A 382 -14.80 -8.94 46.38
C ILE A 382 -15.55 -8.06 47.41
N ALA A 383 -15.84 -6.80 47.06
CA ALA A 383 -16.58 -5.90 47.93
C ALA A 383 -18.04 -6.36 48.02
N ALA A 384 -18.45 -6.80 49.24
CA ALA A 384 -19.85 -7.14 49.53
C ALA A 384 -20.75 -5.94 49.24
N PRO A 385 -21.99 -6.15 48.71
CA PRO A 385 -22.91 -5.06 48.38
C PRO A 385 -23.19 -4.23 49.66
N LYS A 386 -22.90 -2.93 49.60
CA LYS A 386 -23.26 -1.99 50.68
C LYS A 386 -24.75 -2.10 50.96
N LYS A 387 -25.11 -2.56 52.17
CA LYS A 387 -26.50 -2.55 52.63
C LYS A 387 -27.06 -1.13 52.46
N PRO A 388 -28.30 -0.98 51.99
CA PRO A 388 -28.94 0.33 51.87
C PRO A 388 -29.05 0.93 53.30
N ARG A 389 -28.62 2.18 53.45
CA ARG A 389 -28.84 2.96 54.67
C ARG A 389 -30.35 2.98 54.91
N LYS A 390 -30.77 2.41 56.06
CA LYS A 390 -32.08 2.66 56.60
C LYS A 390 -32.16 4.12 57.01
N ASP A 391 -32.89 4.92 56.27
CA ASP A 391 -33.31 6.24 56.74
C ASP A 391 -34.12 6.05 58.02
N GLY A 392 -33.52 6.47 59.12
CA GLY A 392 -34.16 6.51 60.41
C GLY A 392 -35.21 7.59 60.42
N GLY A 393 -36.46 7.19 60.19
CA GLY A 393 -37.59 8.05 60.46
C GLY A 393 -37.61 8.48 61.93
N LYS A 394 -37.37 9.74 62.17
CA LYS A 394 -37.76 10.38 63.42
C LYS A 394 -39.21 10.81 63.29
N GLY A 395 -40.09 10.01 63.85
CA GLY A 395 -41.39 10.47 64.21
C GLY A 395 -41.27 11.43 65.39
N GLY A 396 -41.73 12.62 65.23
CA GLY A 396 -41.95 13.60 66.27
C GLY A 396 -43.41 13.57 66.68
N ALA A 397 -43.63 13.43 67.94
CA ALA A 397 -44.89 13.74 68.57
C ALA A 397 -45.08 15.26 68.67
#